data_b88b678ed13405538b9ff1814ed9cdf8
#
_entry.id   b88b678ed13405538b9ff1814ed9cdf8
#
_cell.length_a   1.000
_cell.length_b   1.000
_cell.length_c   1.000
_cell.angle_alpha   90.00
_cell.angle_beta   90.00
_cell.angle_gamma   90.00
#
_symmetry.space_group_name_H-M   'P 1'
#
loop_
_entity.id
_entity.type
_entity.pdbx_description
1 polymer ?
#
loop_
_entity_poly.entity_id
_entity_poly.type
_entity_poly.pdbx_seq_one_letter_code
_entity_poly.pdbx_strand_id
1 'polypeptide(L)'
;DFFLHPVGTCPYKLESWDAGQSIVLVKNEDYYLGAPKIDRIIFKIVTDDNAQALQLKSGEIDLALLDPKNAKDFTDKEGYTCYDMTTADYRGILFNFWNDYWTENRDLIPAICYGIDRQAIIDSVLLGQGMAAYGPLQRNIYNDPDVSHYDYDPEKAKTILEDAGCTMSENGFYERNGKEIGFVISVMAGEQDRIDIAQAAAQQL
;
A
#
# COMPACT_ATOMS: atom_id res chain seq x y z
N ASP A 1 5.03 25.34 -24.51
CA ASP A 1 5.19 24.34 -23.47
C ASP A 1 3.95 23.46 -23.39
N PHE A 2 4.05 22.22 -23.89
CA PHE A 2 2.90 21.30 -24.03
C PHE A 2 2.29 20.92 -22.66
N PHE A 3 3.10 20.83 -21.62
CA PHE A 3 2.62 20.43 -20.28
C PHE A 3 1.71 21.48 -19.63
N LEU A 4 1.96 22.74 -19.91
CA LEU A 4 1.14 23.85 -19.39
C LEU A 4 -0.06 24.16 -20.27
N HIS A 5 -0.01 23.76 -21.55
CA HIS A 5 -1.07 23.98 -22.52
C HIS A 5 -1.34 22.68 -23.31
N PRO A 6 -1.80 21.62 -22.65
CA PRO A 6 -2.04 20.33 -23.29
C PRO A 6 -3.17 20.44 -24.31
N VAL A 7 -2.97 19.83 -25.48
CA VAL A 7 -4.01 19.63 -26.49
C VAL A 7 -4.35 18.15 -26.51
N GLY A 8 -5.60 17.80 -26.31
CA GLY A 8 -6.06 16.43 -26.20
C GLY A 8 -7.49 16.24 -26.67
N THR A 9 -7.93 14.98 -26.69
CA THR A 9 -9.26 14.56 -27.12
C THR A 9 -10.20 14.22 -25.97
N CYS A 10 -9.84 14.60 -24.75
CA CYS A 10 -10.56 14.25 -23.52
C CYS A 10 -11.86 15.09 -23.35
N PRO A 11 -12.80 14.61 -22.49
CA PRO A 11 -14.02 15.33 -22.19
C PRO A 11 -13.78 16.64 -21.44
N TYR A 12 -12.61 16.84 -20.86
CA TYR A 12 -12.23 18.07 -20.16
C TYR A 12 -10.94 18.65 -20.72
N LYS A 13 -10.82 19.99 -20.66
CA LYS A 13 -9.66 20.79 -21.05
C LYS A 13 -9.03 21.41 -19.80
N LEU A 14 -7.70 21.53 -19.77
CA LEU A 14 -7.00 22.25 -18.69
C LEU A 14 -7.33 23.74 -18.76
N GLU A 15 -7.85 24.30 -17.68
CA GLU A 15 -8.05 25.73 -17.52
C GLU A 15 -6.85 26.37 -16.81
N SER A 16 -6.45 25.82 -15.67
CA SER A 16 -5.29 26.27 -14.91
C SER A 16 -4.63 25.18 -14.12
N TRP A 17 -3.35 25.33 -13.86
CA TRP A 17 -2.57 24.48 -12.98
C TRP A 17 -1.74 25.35 -12.06
N ASP A 18 -2.08 25.36 -10.77
CA ASP A 18 -1.30 25.97 -9.70
C ASP A 18 -0.51 24.86 -9.00
N ALA A 19 0.78 24.81 -9.28
CA ALA A 19 1.65 23.70 -8.86
C ALA A 19 1.65 23.54 -7.34
N GLY A 20 1.35 22.33 -6.86
CA GLY A 20 1.26 22.01 -5.43
C GLY A 20 -0.04 22.46 -4.74
N GLN A 21 -0.96 23.11 -5.43
CA GLN A 21 -2.23 23.58 -4.86
C GLN A 21 -3.45 23.00 -5.56
N SER A 22 -3.59 23.22 -6.89
CA SER A 22 -4.77 22.77 -7.60
C SER A 22 -4.58 22.62 -9.11
N ILE A 23 -5.42 21.77 -9.70
CA ILE A 23 -5.61 21.66 -11.15
C ILE A 23 -7.08 21.91 -11.45
N VAL A 24 -7.38 22.81 -12.35
CA VAL A 24 -8.74 23.15 -12.77
C VAL A 24 -8.97 22.69 -14.20
N LEU A 25 -10.00 21.90 -14.38
CA LEU A 25 -10.45 21.42 -15.67
C LEU A 25 -11.84 21.98 -15.97
N VAL A 26 -12.08 22.37 -17.23
CA VAL A 26 -13.39 22.78 -17.75
C VAL A 26 -13.87 21.81 -18.82
N LYS A 27 -15.17 21.64 -18.95
CA LYS A 27 -15.75 20.74 -19.93
C LYS A 27 -15.33 21.12 -21.36
N ASN A 28 -15.16 20.11 -22.19
CA ASN A 28 -14.97 20.26 -23.63
C ASN A 28 -16.33 20.16 -24.33
N GLU A 29 -16.89 21.28 -24.73
CA GLU A 29 -18.19 21.33 -25.44
C GLU A 29 -18.14 20.54 -26.76
N ASP A 30 -16.96 20.44 -27.40
CA ASP A 30 -16.76 19.74 -28.66
C ASP A 30 -16.32 18.28 -28.48
N TYR A 31 -16.53 17.71 -27.29
CA TYR A 31 -16.14 16.32 -27.06
C TYR A 31 -16.94 15.36 -27.94
N TYR A 32 -16.26 14.47 -28.67
CA TYR A 32 -16.85 13.63 -29.73
C TYR A 32 -17.93 12.64 -29.25
N LEU A 33 -17.98 12.32 -27.96
CA LEU A 33 -19.06 11.52 -27.34
C LEU A 33 -20.13 12.38 -26.65
N GLY A 34 -20.12 13.68 -26.90
CA GLY A 34 -21.01 14.65 -26.27
C GLY A 34 -20.39 15.34 -25.04
N ALA A 35 -20.74 16.59 -24.83
CA ALA A 35 -20.23 17.38 -23.71
C ALA A 35 -20.56 16.74 -22.37
N PRO A 36 -19.62 16.70 -21.42
CA PRO A 36 -19.85 16.16 -20.07
C PRO A 36 -20.87 17.03 -19.30
N LYS A 37 -21.55 16.41 -18.34
CA LYS A 37 -22.60 17.08 -17.53
C LYS A 37 -22.02 18.02 -16.47
N ILE A 38 -20.82 17.76 -15.98
CA ILE A 38 -20.14 18.59 -14.99
C ILE A 38 -19.35 19.66 -15.73
N ASP A 39 -19.59 20.92 -15.42
CA ASP A 39 -18.97 22.04 -16.13
C ASP A 39 -17.51 22.23 -15.77
N ARG A 40 -17.15 21.97 -14.51
CA ARG A 40 -15.82 22.25 -13.96
C ARG A 40 -15.43 21.22 -12.91
N ILE A 41 -14.18 20.74 -12.97
CA ILE A 41 -13.58 19.84 -11.97
C ILE A 41 -12.36 20.54 -11.39
N ILE A 42 -12.28 20.60 -10.07
CA ILE A 42 -11.15 21.19 -9.34
C ILE A 42 -10.49 20.08 -8.54
N PHE A 43 -9.27 19.71 -8.91
CA PHE A 43 -8.43 18.84 -8.10
C PHE A 43 -7.67 19.69 -7.09
N LYS A 44 -7.99 19.58 -5.81
CA LYS A 44 -7.23 20.17 -4.71
C LYS A 44 -6.13 19.19 -4.29
N ILE A 45 -4.91 19.69 -4.16
CA ILE A 45 -3.78 18.88 -3.67
C ILE A 45 -3.73 19.01 -2.16
N VAL A 46 -4.15 17.97 -1.46
CA VAL A 46 -4.15 17.88 0.01
C VAL A 46 -3.33 16.64 0.37
N THR A 47 -2.18 16.84 0.98
CA THR A 47 -1.20 15.77 1.23
C THR A 47 -1.42 15.01 2.55
N ASP A 48 -2.32 15.48 3.41
CA ASP A 48 -2.64 14.86 4.68
C ASP A 48 -4.03 14.21 4.62
N ASP A 49 -4.11 12.91 4.91
CA ASP A 49 -5.33 12.12 4.79
C ASP A 49 -6.43 12.58 5.78
N ASN A 50 -6.05 13.00 6.99
CA ASN A 50 -7.00 13.53 7.96
C ASN A 50 -7.58 14.87 7.50
N ALA A 51 -6.74 15.73 6.87
CA ALA A 51 -7.20 16.98 6.29
C ALA A 51 -8.16 16.74 5.12
N GLN A 52 -7.91 15.73 4.26
CA GLN A 52 -8.84 15.35 3.20
C GLN A 52 -10.20 14.91 3.78
N ALA A 53 -10.19 14.03 4.77
CA ALA A 53 -11.41 13.58 5.45
C ALA A 53 -12.19 14.74 6.09
N LEU A 54 -11.48 15.70 6.71
CA LEU A 54 -12.11 16.87 7.32
C LEU A 54 -12.74 17.79 6.27
N GLN A 55 -12.05 18.03 5.14
CA GLN A 55 -12.59 18.84 4.03
C GLN A 55 -13.80 18.17 3.38
N LEU A 56 -13.80 16.85 3.23
CA LEU A 56 -14.98 16.12 2.75
C LEU A 56 -16.15 16.26 3.73
N LYS A 57 -15.89 16.15 5.03
CA LYS A 57 -16.89 16.27 6.09
C LYS A 57 -17.47 17.69 6.21
N SER A 58 -16.66 18.71 5.94
CA SER A 58 -17.11 20.13 5.94
C SER A 58 -17.81 20.54 4.65
N GLY A 59 -17.77 19.72 3.60
CA GLY A 59 -18.31 20.05 2.29
C GLY A 59 -17.42 20.98 1.46
N GLU A 60 -16.15 21.14 1.82
CA GLU A 60 -15.18 21.88 1.00
C GLU A 60 -14.75 21.12 -0.26
N ILE A 61 -14.86 19.79 -0.24
CA ILE A 61 -14.64 18.92 -1.38
C ILE A 61 -15.80 17.93 -1.50
N ASP A 62 -16.07 17.50 -2.71
CA ASP A 62 -17.19 16.61 -3.04
C ASP A 62 -16.77 15.14 -3.15
N LEU A 63 -15.50 14.88 -3.38
CA LEU A 63 -14.93 13.54 -3.56
C LEU A 63 -13.53 13.50 -2.98
N ALA A 64 -13.20 12.42 -2.27
CA ALA A 64 -11.84 12.14 -1.77
C ALA A 64 -11.51 10.65 -1.91
N LEU A 65 -10.24 10.35 -2.11
CA LEU A 65 -9.69 9.02 -1.90
C LEU A 65 -9.18 8.97 -0.45
N LEU A 66 -9.79 8.14 0.37
CA LEU A 66 -9.47 8.05 1.79
C LEU A 66 -8.79 6.72 2.11
N ASP A 67 -7.91 6.74 3.11
CA ASP A 67 -7.41 5.54 3.74
C ASP A 67 -8.53 4.79 4.50
N PRO A 68 -8.36 3.51 4.86
CA PRO A 68 -9.37 2.72 5.54
C PRO A 68 -9.82 3.33 6.88
N LYS A 69 -8.92 3.97 7.64
CA LYS A 69 -9.23 4.57 8.95
C LYS A 69 -10.18 5.74 8.80
N ASN A 70 -9.88 6.63 7.85
CA ASN A 70 -10.69 7.81 7.58
C ASN A 70 -11.99 7.47 6.83
N ALA A 71 -11.96 6.49 5.91
CA ALA A 71 -13.14 6.05 5.18
C ALA A 71 -14.24 5.49 6.09
N LYS A 72 -13.87 4.85 7.21
CA LYS A 72 -14.79 4.30 8.21
C LYS A 72 -15.79 5.34 8.74
N ASP A 73 -15.38 6.59 8.85
CA ASP A 73 -16.26 7.68 9.33
C ASP A 73 -17.38 8.05 8.36
N PHE A 74 -17.30 7.58 7.11
CA PHE A 74 -18.25 7.87 6.03
C PHE A 74 -19.04 6.63 5.60
N THR A 75 -18.59 5.43 5.99
CA THR A 75 -19.28 4.17 5.67
C THR A 75 -20.66 4.16 6.37
N ASP A 76 -21.70 3.81 5.60
CA ASP A 76 -23.11 3.77 6.05
C ASP A 76 -23.65 5.09 6.64
N LYS A 77 -22.98 6.21 6.37
CA LYS A 77 -23.39 7.52 6.82
C LYS A 77 -24.28 8.20 5.79
N GLU A 78 -25.41 8.74 6.23
CA GLU A 78 -26.34 9.49 5.39
C GLU A 78 -25.63 10.68 4.69
N GLY A 79 -25.88 10.84 3.40
CA GLY A 79 -25.30 11.90 2.57
C GLY A 79 -23.94 11.53 1.94
N TYR A 80 -23.39 10.34 2.22
CA TYR A 80 -22.16 9.87 1.61
C TYR A 80 -22.37 8.54 0.88
N THR A 81 -21.59 8.34 -0.17
CA THR A 81 -21.51 7.06 -0.88
C THR A 81 -20.05 6.64 -0.93
N CYS A 82 -19.73 5.48 -0.38
CA CYS A 82 -18.40 4.90 -0.41
C CYS A 82 -18.31 3.86 -1.53
N TYR A 83 -17.20 3.88 -2.25
CA TYR A 83 -16.87 2.91 -3.29
C TYR A 83 -15.55 2.23 -2.94
N ASP A 84 -15.59 0.93 -2.68
CA ASP A 84 -14.37 0.14 -2.49
C ASP A 84 -13.71 -0.13 -3.83
N MET A 85 -12.49 0.35 -3.98
CA MET A 85 -11.70 0.20 -5.20
C MET A 85 -10.58 -0.80 -4.97
N THR A 86 -10.70 -1.98 -5.55
CA THR A 86 -9.61 -2.94 -5.56
C THR A 86 -8.56 -2.52 -6.60
N THR A 87 -7.38 -2.20 -6.13
CA THR A 87 -6.24 -1.75 -6.96
C THR A 87 -5.28 -2.90 -7.26
N ALA A 88 -4.31 -2.67 -8.14
CA ALA A 88 -3.15 -3.52 -8.36
C ALA A 88 -1.96 -3.14 -7.47
N ASP A 89 -2.15 -2.24 -6.50
CA ASP A 89 -1.10 -1.86 -5.56
C ASP A 89 -0.65 -3.09 -4.76
N TYR A 90 0.65 -3.33 -4.76
CA TYR A 90 1.28 -4.45 -4.08
C TYR A 90 2.20 -3.93 -3.00
N ARG A 91 2.02 -4.42 -1.78
CA ARG A 91 2.86 -4.08 -0.63
C ARG A 91 3.57 -5.34 -0.16
N GLY A 92 4.89 -5.29 -0.11
CA GLY A 92 5.71 -6.41 0.27
C GLY A 92 7.07 -5.98 0.83
N ILE A 93 7.74 -6.91 1.48
CA ILE A 93 9.11 -6.72 1.95
C ILE A 93 10.06 -7.13 0.84
N LEU A 94 10.90 -6.21 0.38
CA LEU A 94 11.95 -6.46 -0.59
C LEU A 94 13.29 -6.70 0.14
N PHE A 95 13.85 -7.89 -0.03
CA PHE A 95 15.17 -8.23 0.52
C PHE A 95 16.28 -7.61 -0.34
N ASN A 96 17.19 -6.88 0.29
CA ASN A 96 18.29 -6.21 -0.40
C ASN A 96 19.48 -7.17 -0.63
N PHE A 97 19.50 -7.87 -1.75
CA PHE A 97 20.57 -8.78 -2.12
C PHE A 97 21.88 -8.11 -2.56
N TRP A 98 21.96 -6.77 -2.54
CA TRP A 98 23.25 -6.06 -2.62
C TRP A 98 23.95 -6.01 -1.25
N ASN A 99 23.28 -6.40 -0.18
CA ASN A 99 23.84 -6.55 1.14
C ASN A 99 24.30 -8.00 1.35
N ASP A 100 25.56 -8.20 1.74
CA ASP A 100 26.15 -9.51 1.97
C ASP A 100 25.36 -10.33 2.98
N TYR A 101 24.77 -9.70 3.98
CA TYR A 101 23.92 -10.37 4.96
C TYR A 101 22.80 -11.20 4.30
N TRP A 102 22.06 -10.61 3.36
CA TRP A 102 20.99 -11.33 2.67
C TRP A 102 21.47 -12.31 1.60
N THR A 103 22.66 -12.08 1.06
CA THR A 103 23.31 -13.02 0.15
C THR A 103 23.74 -14.30 0.87
N GLU A 104 24.27 -14.16 2.08
CA GLU A 104 24.73 -15.26 2.93
C GLU A 104 23.60 -15.98 3.66
N ASN A 105 22.46 -15.32 3.91
CA ASN A 105 21.34 -15.83 4.71
C ASN A 105 20.05 -15.98 3.89
N ARG A 106 20.14 -16.30 2.61
CA ARG A 106 18.95 -16.52 1.73
C ARG A 106 18.06 -17.66 2.23
N ASP A 107 18.64 -18.66 2.85
CA ASP A 107 17.97 -19.82 3.43
C ASP A 107 17.05 -19.47 4.61
N LEU A 108 17.22 -18.31 5.23
CA LEU A 108 16.35 -17.81 6.29
C LEU A 108 15.11 -17.06 5.78
N ILE A 109 15.09 -16.62 4.52
CA ILE A 109 13.96 -15.85 3.96
C ILE A 109 12.62 -16.60 4.03
N PRO A 110 12.54 -17.90 3.73
CA PRO A 110 11.30 -18.65 3.90
C PRO A 110 10.76 -18.64 5.33
N ALA A 111 11.64 -18.69 6.34
CA ALA A 111 11.23 -18.60 7.74
C ALA A 111 10.55 -17.26 8.04
N ILE A 112 11.12 -16.15 7.57
CA ILE A 112 10.51 -14.81 7.67
C ILE A 112 9.15 -14.77 6.99
N CYS A 113 9.04 -15.38 5.80
CA CYS A 113 7.79 -15.41 5.05
C CYS A 113 6.68 -16.20 5.76
N TYR A 114 7.01 -17.34 6.41
CA TYR A 114 6.08 -18.13 7.22
C TYR A 114 5.78 -17.49 8.58
N GLY A 115 6.68 -16.67 9.12
CA GLY A 115 6.52 -15.98 10.39
C GLY A 115 5.55 -14.80 10.35
N ILE A 116 5.18 -14.31 9.16
CA ILE A 116 4.30 -13.14 9.01
C ILE A 116 2.86 -13.56 8.73
N ASP A 117 1.96 -13.26 9.66
CA ASP A 117 0.50 -13.40 9.48
C ASP A 117 -0.06 -12.21 8.70
N ARG A 118 -0.14 -12.37 7.38
CA ARG A 118 -0.66 -11.33 6.47
C ARG A 118 -2.11 -11.00 6.75
N GLN A 119 -2.92 -12.02 7.10
CA GLN A 119 -4.33 -11.79 7.36
C GLN A 119 -4.53 -10.96 8.62
N ALA A 120 -3.82 -11.27 9.70
CA ALA A 120 -3.87 -10.48 10.92
C ALA A 120 -3.44 -9.01 10.69
N ILE A 121 -2.46 -8.77 9.81
CA ILE A 121 -2.07 -7.39 9.42
C ILE A 121 -3.20 -6.72 8.63
N ILE A 122 -3.80 -7.39 7.66
CA ILE A 122 -4.93 -6.85 6.89
C ILE A 122 -6.09 -6.47 7.82
N ASP A 123 -6.44 -7.35 8.75
CA ASP A 123 -7.57 -7.14 9.64
C ASP A 123 -7.31 -6.00 10.65
N SER A 124 -6.09 -5.93 11.21
CA SER A 124 -5.77 -4.97 12.27
C SER A 124 -5.33 -3.60 11.75
N VAL A 125 -4.52 -3.55 10.69
CA VAL A 125 -3.97 -2.31 10.14
C VAL A 125 -4.86 -1.72 9.06
N LEU A 126 -5.34 -2.56 8.13
CA LEU A 126 -6.14 -2.13 6.99
C LEU A 126 -7.65 -2.28 7.22
N LEU A 127 -8.07 -2.66 8.43
CA LEU A 127 -9.48 -2.83 8.81
C LEU A 127 -10.25 -3.77 7.84
N GLY A 128 -9.58 -4.80 7.34
CA GLY A 128 -10.11 -5.76 6.37
C GLY A 128 -10.08 -5.28 4.90
N GLN A 129 -9.58 -4.07 4.64
CA GLN A 129 -9.50 -3.50 3.29
C GLN A 129 -8.22 -3.93 2.59
N GLY A 130 -8.24 -5.15 2.05
CA GLY A 130 -7.10 -5.72 1.35
C GLY A 130 -7.21 -7.21 1.13
N MET A 131 -6.21 -7.78 0.48
CA MET A 131 -6.11 -9.22 0.26
C MET A 131 -4.66 -9.65 0.42
N ALA A 132 -4.44 -10.82 1.02
CA ALA A 132 -3.11 -11.43 1.06
C ALA A 132 -2.59 -11.63 -0.37
N ALA A 133 -1.35 -11.20 -0.60
CA ALA A 133 -0.70 -11.32 -1.89
C ALA A 133 0.50 -12.27 -1.80
N TYR A 134 0.68 -13.07 -2.85
CA TYR A 134 1.80 -14.01 -2.97
C TYR A 134 2.78 -13.63 -4.09
N GLY A 135 2.46 -12.54 -4.81
CA GLY A 135 3.34 -12.00 -5.84
C GLY A 135 2.85 -10.64 -6.33
N PRO A 136 3.75 -9.83 -6.90
CA PRO A 136 3.45 -8.46 -7.32
C PRO A 136 2.51 -8.40 -8.53
N LEU A 137 2.37 -9.48 -9.29
CA LEU A 137 1.56 -9.55 -10.51
C LEU A 137 0.20 -10.24 -10.28
N GLN A 138 -0.18 -10.50 -9.04
CA GLN A 138 -1.36 -11.30 -8.66
C GLN A 138 -2.67 -10.85 -9.33
N ARG A 139 -2.80 -9.59 -9.70
CA ARG A 139 -4.02 -9.01 -10.25
C ARG A 139 -3.90 -8.58 -11.71
N ASN A 140 -3.04 -9.18 -12.47
CA ASN A 140 -2.93 -8.90 -13.90
C ASN A 140 -2.78 -10.18 -14.73
N ILE A 141 -2.76 -10.03 -16.06
CA ILE A 141 -2.67 -11.15 -17.01
C ILE A 141 -1.34 -11.91 -16.94
N TYR A 142 -0.34 -11.37 -16.26
CA TYR A 142 0.98 -11.97 -16.08
C TYR A 142 1.13 -12.68 -14.74
N ASN A 143 0.02 -12.83 -14.00
CA ASN A 143 0.03 -13.60 -12.76
C ASN A 143 0.43 -15.05 -13.03
N ASP A 144 1.39 -15.55 -12.25
CA ASP A 144 1.71 -16.97 -12.20
C ASP A 144 0.93 -17.58 -11.03
N PRO A 145 -0.04 -18.49 -11.29
CA PRO A 145 -0.80 -19.15 -10.24
C PRO A 145 0.04 -20.15 -9.43
N ASP A 146 1.19 -20.59 -9.97
CA ASP A 146 2.05 -21.59 -9.36
C ASP A 146 3.16 -21.00 -8.47
N VAL A 147 3.09 -19.69 -8.14
CA VAL A 147 4.02 -19.10 -7.18
C VAL A 147 3.94 -19.78 -5.82
N SER A 148 5.07 -19.88 -5.13
CA SER A 148 5.12 -20.44 -3.79
C SER A 148 4.28 -19.62 -2.82
N HIS A 149 3.38 -20.26 -2.10
CA HIS A 149 2.59 -19.69 -1.03
C HIS A 149 3.28 -19.93 0.31
N TYR A 150 3.53 -18.86 1.04
CA TYR A 150 4.07 -18.89 2.40
C TYR A 150 2.95 -18.47 3.37
N ASP A 151 1.99 -19.38 3.59
CA ASP A 151 0.93 -19.13 4.57
C ASP A 151 1.52 -19.10 5.98
N TYR A 152 0.91 -18.32 6.86
CA TYR A 152 1.39 -18.16 8.22
C TYR A 152 1.51 -19.52 8.94
N ASP A 153 2.73 -19.87 9.30
CA ASP A 153 3.07 -21.12 10.01
C ASP A 153 4.32 -20.89 10.85
N PRO A 154 4.18 -20.39 12.08
CA PRO A 154 5.32 -20.07 12.95
C PRO A 154 6.13 -21.32 13.36
N GLU A 155 5.51 -22.49 13.45
CA GLU A 155 6.23 -23.72 13.78
C GLU A 155 7.11 -24.16 12.61
N LYS A 156 6.63 -24.01 11.38
CA LYS A 156 7.45 -24.23 10.18
C LYS A 156 8.56 -23.22 10.07
N ALA A 157 8.32 -21.95 10.41
CA ALA A 157 9.35 -20.91 10.45
C ALA A 157 10.48 -21.29 11.41
N LYS A 158 10.16 -21.76 12.62
CA LYS A 158 11.13 -22.24 13.60
C LYS A 158 11.93 -23.44 13.07
N THR A 159 11.26 -24.42 12.52
CA THR A 159 11.92 -25.61 11.93
C THR A 159 12.94 -25.21 10.86
N ILE A 160 12.60 -24.26 9.98
CA ILE A 160 13.50 -23.76 8.94
C ILE A 160 14.73 -23.08 9.56
N LEU A 161 14.53 -22.27 10.62
CA LEU A 161 15.65 -21.63 11.32
C LEU A 161 16.57 -22.67 11.98
N GLU A 162 16.02 -23.67 12.64
CA GLU A 162 16.76 -24.73 13.29
C GLU A 162 17.54 -25.61 12.29
N ASP A 163 16.90 -25.99 11.17
CA ASP A 163 17.53 -26.73 10.07
C ASP A 163 18.66 -25.93 9.41
N ALA A 164 18.56 -24.59 9.39
CA ALA A 164 19.61 -23.70 8.94
C ALA A 164 20.75 -23.51 9.95
N GLY A 165 20.71 -24.20 11.09
CA GLY A 165 21.72 -24.15 12.14
C GLY A 165 21.60 -22.94 13.08
N CYS A 166 20.40 -22.34 13.14
CA CYS A 166 20.11 -21.30 14.12
C CYS A 166 19.71 -21.92 15.46
N THR A 167 20.06 -21.26 16.56
CA THR A 167 19.72 -21.68 17.92
C THR A 167 19.10 -20.51 18.68
N MET A 168 18.20 -20.80 19.61
CA MET A 168 17.60 -19.77 20.47
C MET A 168 18.64 -19.34 21.53
N SER A 169 18.89 -18.04 21.60
CA SER A 169 19.74 -17.44 22.64
C SER A 169 19.00 -17.31 23.98
N GLU A 170 19.75 -17.06 25.05
CA GLU A 170 19.16 -16.77 26.37
C GLU A 170 18.26 -15.53 26.39
N ASN A 171 18.46 -14.61 25.45
CA ASN A 171 17.68 -13.39 25.30
C ASN A 171 16.38 -13.60 24.50
N GLY A 172 16.11 -14.83 24.02
CA GLY A 172 14.90 -15.14 23.28
C GLY A 172 14.95 -14.80 21.77
N PHE A 173 16.13 -14.51 21.22
CA PHE A 173 16.34 -14.28 19.80
C PHE A 173 17.09 -15.45 19.16
N TYR A 174 16.82 -15.71 17.89
CA TYR A 174 17.61 -16.68 17.15
C TYR A 174 19.01 -16.14 16.83
N GLU A 175 20.02 -17.00 16.95
CA GLU A 175 21.40 -16.70 16.57
C GLU A 175 21.94 -17.76 15.61
N ARG A 176 22.86 -17.35 14.74
CA ARG A 176 23.59 -18.22 13.83
C ARG A 176 25.09 -17.90 13.93
N ASN A 177 25.91 -18.93 14.18
CA ASN A 177 27.37 -18.77 14.37
C ASN A 177 27.72 -17.75 15.48
N GLY A 178 26.97 -17.73 16.57
CA GLY A 178 27.18 -16.81 17.71
C GLY A 178 26.83 -15.33 17.40
N LYS A 179 26.08 -15.09 16.36
CA LYS A 179 25.55 -13.76 16.04
C LYS A 179 24.03 -13.82 15.99
N GLU A 180 23.41 -12.89 16.68
CA GLU A 180 21.96 -12.71 16.65
C GLU A 180 21.46 -12.39 15.24
N ILE A 181 20.34 -13.02 14.85
CA ILE A 181 19.67 -12.76 13.61
C ILE A 181 18.82 -11.52 13.78
N GLY A 182 19.15 -10.47 13.05
CA GLY A 182 18.43 -9.22 13.09
C GLY A 182 18.57 -8.44 11.79
N PHE A 183 17.54 -7.69 11.46
CA PHE A 183 17.52 -6.84 10.27
C PHE A 183 16.61 -5.63 10.46
N VAL A 184 16.73 -4.66 9.58
CA VAL A 184 15.96 -3.43 9.60
C VAL A 184 15.01 -3.41 8.43
N ILE A 185 13.72 -3.17 8.71
CA ILE A 185 12.72 -2.88 7.68
C ILE A 185 12.68 -1.36 7.51
N SER A 186 13.04 -0.89 6.31
CA SER A 186 13.00 0.54 5.97
C SER A 186 11.72 0.86 5.20
N VAL A 187 11.07 1.96 5.56
CA VAL A 187 9.81 2.42 4.96
C VAL A 187 9.97 3.89 4.58
N MET A 188 9.27 4.32 3.53
CA MET A 188 9.22 5.75 3.16
C MET A 188 8.48 6.55 4.25
N ALA A 189 9.04 7.70 4.64
CA ALA A 189 8.37 8.62 5.53
C ALA A 189 7.10 9.21 4.89
N GLY A 190 6.05 9.40 5.69
CA GLY A 190 4.79 9.98 5.23
C GLY A 190 3.74 8.97 4.72
N GLU A 191 4.11 7.69 4.57
CA GLU A 191 3.20 6.61 4.16
C GLU A 191 2.76 5.82 5.39
N GLN A 192 1.78 6.34 6.14
CA GLN A 192 1.42 5.81 7.47
C GLN A 192 1.00 4.34 7.42
N ASP A 193 0.18 3.94 6.46
CA ASP A 193 -0.24 2.53 6.30
C ASP A 193 0.94 1.59 6.13
N ARG A 194 1.96 2.01 5.35
CA ARG A 194 3.17 1.21 5.13
C ARG A 194 4.02 1.12 6.39
N ILE A 195 4.07 2.20 7.17
CA ILE A 195 4.76 2.23 8.47
C ILE A 195 4.07 1.26 9.43
N ASP A 196 2.74 1.32 9.53
CA ASP A 196 1.95 0.47 10.42
C ASP A 196 2.07 -1.02 10.02
N ILE A 197 2.02 -1.33 8.72
CA ILE A 197 2.25 -2.70 8.20
C ILE A 197 3.65 -3.20 8.56
N ALA A 198 4.68 -2.38 8.37
CA ALA A 198 6.06 -2.76 8.68
C ALA A 198 6.27 -2.99 10.17
N GLN A 199 5.67 -2.15 11.03
CA GLN A 199 5.70 -2.33 12.48
C GLN A 199 4.98 -3.61 12.91
N ALA A 200 3.80 -3.89 12.35
CA ALA A 200 3.07 -5.11 12.64
C ALA A 200 3.86 -6.36 12.21
N ALA A 201 4.47 -6.34 11.02
CA ALA A 201 5.33 -7.42 10.56
C ALA A 201 6.57 -7.61 11.45
N ALA A 202 7.21 -6.53 11.88
CA ALA A 202 8.37 -6.58 12.79
C ALA A 202 8.02 -7.09 14.20
N GLN A 203 6.77 -6.91 14.66
CA GLN A 203 6.31 -7.43 15.95
C GLN A 203 6.00 -8.94 15.91
N GLN A 204 5.75 -9.50 14.74
CA GLN A 204 5.48 -10.92 14.55
C GLN A 204 6.75 -11.75 14.42
N LEU A 205 7.85 -11.12 14.07
CA LEU A 205 9.17 -11.73 13.84
C LEU A 205 10.05 -11.64 15.08
#